data_9f8b809289cf8b9579eee736d9335551
#
_entry.id   9f8b809289cf8b9579eee736d9335551
#
_cell.length_a   1.000
_cell.length_b   1.000
_cell.length_c   1.000
_cell.angle_alpha   90.00
_cell.angle_beta   90.00
_cell.angle_gamma   90.00
#
_symmetry.space_group_name_H-M   'P 1'
#
loop_
_entity.id
_entity.type
_entity.pdbx_description
1 polymer ?
#
loop_
_entity_poly.entity_id
_entity_poly.type
_entity_poly.pdbx_seq_one_letter_code
_entity_poly.pdbx_strand_id
1 'polypeptide(L)'
;LLKRCGLLSWVSLGYASSRCGWQSAGNWFGVGLAMLALVALVQIFTVGLNIKLSLISGEFIAVLMIGLMSGLLVALVEETVFRGVVFRMFYTAISPIVAIIFSALLFAALHFKKIPGSIGIDDTVSLGSGFYVGFWVLLSVFTTFEIFKFINLFFAGIMLNFLFLKSRSLLPCIGLHAGWVCFRAVYRKIVETNNDAPVFIWGSETVIDGIFPAFIMGIFVDSNFDY
;
A
#
# COMPACT_ATOMS: atom_id res chain seq x y z
N LEU A 1 -1.22 -15.43 -21.75
CA LEU A 1 -1.11 -13.98 -21.67
C LEU A 1 0.32 -13.57 -21.28
N LEU A 2 0.86 -14.01 -20.14
CA LEU A 2 2.21 -13.68 -19.66
C LEU A 2 3.30 -14.01 -20.70
N LYS A 3 3.19 -15.13 -21.40
CA LYS A 3 4.11 -15.50 -22.50
C LYS A 3 4.10 -14.48 -23.62
N ARG A 4 2.92 -13.96 -23.99
CA ARG A 4 2.78 -12.92 -25.04
C ARG A 4 3.40 -11.58 -24.63
N CYS A 5 3.39 -11.26 -23.34
CA CYS A 5 3.99 -10.05 -22.79
C CYS A 5 5.48 -10.21 -22.43
N GLY A 6 6.09 -11.37 -22.65
CA GLY A 6 7.49 -11.63 -22.31
C GLY A 6 7.79 -11.70 -20.81
N LEU A 7 6.78 -11.93 -19.95
CA LEU A 7 6.87 -11.87 -18.50
C LEU A 7 7.04 -13.27 -17.86
N LEU A 8 7.97 -14.07 -18.36
CA LEU A 8 8.17 -15.45 -17.90
C LEU A 8 9.38 -15.64 -16.98
N SER A 9 10.16 -14.60 -16.73
CA SER A 9 11.34 -14.69 -15.85
C SER A 9 11.28 -13.63 -14.75
N TRP A 10 11.95 -13.88 -13.62
CA TRP A 10 12.07 -12.93 -12.53
C TRP A 10 12.68 -11.60 -13.00
N VAL A 11 13.65 -11.66 -13.89
CA VAL A 11 14.27 -10.47 -14.49
C VAL A 11 13.26 -9.70 -15.33
N SER A 12 12.44 -10.39 -16.14
CA SER A 12 11.42 -9.74 -16.95
C SER A 12 10.28 -9.14 -16.10
N LEU A 13 10.07 -9.62 -14.88
CA LEU A 13 9.14 -9.01 -13.92
C LEU A 13 9.73 -7.76 -13.21
N GLY A 14 11.05 -7.52 -13.34
CA GLY A 14 11.71 -6.39 -12.71
C GLY A 14 12.56 -6.72 -11.48
N TYR A 15 12.80 -8.02 -11.22
CA TYR A 15 13.71 -8.48 -10.18
C TYR A 15 15.17 -8.53 -10.68
N ALA A 16 15.70 -7.39 -11.10
CA ALA A 16 17.12 -7.31 -11.42
C ALA A 16 17.92 -7.26 -10.12
N SER A 17 18.57 -8.38 -9.80
CA SER A 17 19.40 -8.49 -8.58
C SER A 17 20.74 -7.80 -8.82
N SER A 18 20.96 -6.65 -8.18
CA SER A 18 22.26 -6.01 -8.04
C SER A 18 22.41 -5.51 -6.59
N ARG A 19 23.65 -5.33 -6.12
CA ARG A 19 23.87 -4.69 -4.80
C ARG A 19 23.20 -3.33 -4.73
N CYS A 20 23.26 -2.53 -5.79
CA CYS A 20 22.58 -1.24 -5.89
C CYS A 20 21.04 -1.38 -5.76
N GLY A 21 20.46 -2.47 -6.26
CA GLY A 21 19.03 -2.71 -6.14
C GLY A 21 18.56 -2.91 -4.69
N TRP A 22 19.29 -3.70 -3.91
CA TRP A 22 18.98 -3.93 -2.50
C TRP A 22 19.25 -2.70 -1.62
N GLN A 23 20.30 -1.94 -1.90
CA GLN A 23 20.51 -0.63 -1.24
C GLN A 23 19.39 0.33 -1.56
N SER A 24 18.94 0.37 -2.81
CA SER A 24 17.82 1.19 -3.22
C SER A 24 16.53 0.78 -2.51
N ALA A 25 16.26 -0.52 -2.34
CA ALA A 25 15.13 -1.00 -1.55
C ALA A 25 15.19 -0.52 -0.10
N GLY A 26 16.36 -0.60 0.55
CA GLY A 26 16.56 -0.08 1.91
C GLY A 26 16.36 1.43 2.02
N ASN A 27 16.90 2.20 1.08
CA ASN A 27 16.73 3.64 1.04
C ASN A 27 15.25 4.03 0.88
N TRP A 28 14.55 3.41 -0.06
CA TRP A 28 13.13 3.67 -0.28
C TRP A 28 12.23 3.16 0.85
N PHE A 29 12.63 2.10 1.56
CA PHE A 29 11.98 1.70 2.81
C PHE A 29 12.07 2.82 3.86
N GLY A 30 13.24 3.40 4.03
CA GLY A 30 13.44 4.57 4.90
C GLY A 30 12.60 5.78 4.48
N VAL A 31 12.50 6.06 3.17
CA VAL A 31 11.63 7.11 2.62
C VAL A 31 10.16 6.82 2.97
N GLY A 32 9.69 5.59 2.79
CA GLY A 32 8.32 5.19 3.12
C GLY A 32 8.00 5.38 4.61
N LEU A 33 8.91 5.01 5.50
CA LEU A 33 8.77 5.28 6.93
C LEU A 33 8.71 6.79 7.22
N ALA A 34 9.62 7.58 6.62
CA ALA A 34 9.72 9.01 6.85
C ALA A 34 8.48 9.78 6.37
N MET A 35 7.91 9.39 5.24
CA MET A 35 6.68 9.98 4.71
C MET A 35 5.50 9.85 5.70
N LEU A 36 5.25 8.63 6.18
CA LEU A 36 4.15 8.41 7.12
C LEU A 36 4.48 8.93 8.53
N ALA A 37 5.76 8.94 8.92
CA ALA A 37 6.19 9.58 10.16
C ALA A 37 5.92 11.09 10.14
N LEU A 38 6.16 11.76 9.01
CA LEU A 38 5.84 13.17 8.85
C LEU A 38 4.33 13.43 9.02
N VAL A 39 3.49 12.62 8.38
CA VAL A 39 2.03 12.70 8.54
C VAL A 39 1.63 12.50 10.01
N ALA A 40 2.16 11.46 10.65
CA ALA A 40 1.88 11.13 12.05
C ALA A 40 2.33 12.25 13.01
N LEU A 41 3.51 12.83 12.79
CA LEU A 41 4.00 13.95 13.60
C LEU A 41 3.05 15.14 13.51
N VAL A 42 2.63 15.53 12.31
CA VAL A 42 1.67 16.63 12.16
C VAL A 42 0.36 16.31 12.86
N GLN A 43 -0.16 15.08 12.74
CA GLN A 43 -1.37 14.65 13.44
C GLN A 43 -1.21 14.75 14.97
N ILE A 44 -0.08 14.30 15.54
CA ILE A 44 0.19 14.38 16.98
C ILE A 44 0.17 15.82 17.45
N PHE A 45 0.82 16.74 16.74
CA PHE A 45 0.89 18.14 17.15
C PHE A 45 -0.39 18.93 16.94
N THR A 46 -1.19 18.59 15.93
CA THR A 46 -2.41 19.34 15.58
C THR A 46 -3.66 18.80 16.27
N VAL A 47 -3.73 17.49 16.47
CA VAL A 47 -4.92 16.79 16.97
C VAL A 47 -4.76 16.34 18.42
N GLY A 48 -3.52 16.35 18.94
CA GLY A 48 -3.25 15.90 20.30
C GLY A 48 -3.44 14.40 20.50
N LEU A 49 -2.96 13.60 19.54
CA LEU A 49 -3.03 12.13 19.64
C LEU A 49 -2.20 11.62 20.83
N ASN A 50 -2.75 10.71 21.59
CA ASN A 50 -2.07 10.10 22.72
C ASN A 50 -1.22 8.90 22.29
N ILE A 51 0.01 8.84 22.79
CA ILE A 51 0.91 7.69 22.55
C ILE A 51 0.79 6.73 23.73
N LYS A 52 0.52 5.46 23.45
CA LYS A 52 0.51 4.37 24.44
C LYS A 52 1.93 4.04 24.91
N LEU A 53 2.44 4.77 25.87
CA LEU A 53 3.77 4.56 26.45
C LEU A 53 3.95 3.16 27.10
N SER A 54 2.85 2.51 27.48
CA SER A 54 2.89 1.14 28.07
C SER A 54 3.42 0.06 27.12
N LEU A 55 3.38 0.29 25.80
CA LEU A 55 3.88 -0.64 24.79
C LEU A 55 5.40 -0.54 24.56
N ILE A 56 6.11 0.39 25.22
CA ILE A 56 7.57 0.57 25.06
C ILE A 56 8.35 -0.57 25.78
N SER A 57 7.70 -1.38 26.61
CA SER A 57 8.26 -2.60 27.20
C SER A 57 8.14 -3.79 26.22
N GLY A 58 8.75 -4.91 26.48
CA GLY A 58 8.96 -6.11 25.67
C GLY A 58 8.07 -6.45 24.45
N GLU A 59 6.84 -5.95 24.36
CA GLU A 59 5.94 -6.18 23.23
C GLU A 59 6.29 -5.31 21.98
N PHE A 60 6.99 -4.20 22.17
CA PHE A 60 7.31 -3.28 21.06
C PHE A 60 8.16 -3.97 19.99
N ILE A 61 9.14 -4.78 20.40
CA ILE A 61 9.99 -5.52 19.45
C ILE A 61 9.14 -6.49 18.63
N ALA A 62 8.20 -7.19 19.26
CA ALA A 62 7.30 -8.10 18.56
C ALA A 62 6.42 -7.35 17.53
N VAL A 63 5.85 -6.20 17.90
CA VAL A 63 5.06 -5.34 17.01
C VAL A 63 5.89 -4.86 15.82
N LEU A 64 7.14 -4.43 16.07
CA LEU A 64 8.06 -3.98 15.02
C LEU A 64 8.41 -5.13 14.06
N MET A 65 8.73 -6.31 14.60
CA MET A 65 9.05 -7.48 13.77
C MET A 65 7.85 -7.94 12.94
N ILE A 66 6.65 -7.97 13.52
CA ILE A 66 5.42 -8.30 12.79
C ILE A 66 5.16 -7.24 11.71
N GLY A 67 5.33 -5.96 12.02
CA GLY A 67 5.19 -4.86 11.04
C GLY A 67 6.17 -4.99 9.89
N LEU A 68 7.43 -5.29 10.17
CA LEU A 68 8.47 -5.48 9.16
C LEU A 68 8.17 -6.70 8.27
N MET A 69 7.89 -7.85 8.87
CA MET A 69 7.62 -9.07 8.11
C MET A 69 6.35 -8.97 7.27
N SER A 70 5.27 -8.44 7.83
CA SER A 70 4.03 -8.21 7.08
C SER A 70 4.23 -7.18 5.97
N GLY A 71 4.95 -6.10 6.24
CA GLY A 71 5.26 -5.07 5.26
C GLY A 71 6.03 -5.63 4.06
N LEU A 72 7.09 -6.39 4.32
CA LEU A 72 7.88 -7.03 3.25
C LEU A 72 7.06 -8.05 2.46
N LEU A 73 6.29 -8.89 3.13
CA LEU A 73 5.48 -9.91 2.46
C LEU A 73 4.38 -9.30 1.58
N VAL A 74 3.64 -8.34 2.12
CA VAL A 74 2.58 -7.64 1.39
C VAL A 74 3.16 -6.90 0.19
N ALA A 75 4.22 -6.10 0.40
CA ALA A 75 4.85 -5.35 -0.68
C ALA A 75 5.42 -6.29 -1.76
N LEU A 76 6.07 -7.40 -1.38
CA LEU A 76 6.59 -8.37 -2.33
C LEU A 76 5.47 -8.91 -3.25
N VAL A 77 4.36 -9.36 -2.67
CA VAL A 77 3.25 -9.93 -3.43
C VAL A 77 2.56 -8.87 -4.28
N GLU A 78 2.21 -7.73 -3.67
CA GLU A 78 1.45 -6.69 -4.37
C GLU A 78 2.25 -6.02 -5.47
N GLU A 79 3.53 -5.67 -5.25
CA GLU A 79 4.35 -5.07 -6.30
C GLU A 79 4.62 -6.03 -7.46
N THR A 80 4.79 -7.32 -7.18
CA THR A 80 4.90 -8.32 -8.24
C THR A 80 3.66 -8.36 -9.10
N VAL A 81 2.48 -8.36 -8.49
CA VAL A 81 1.20 -8.40 -9.22
C VAL A 81 0.95 -7.08 -9.95
N PHE A 82 1.00 -5.94 -9.23
CA PHE A 82 0.60 -4.66 -9.82
C PHE A 82 1.64 -4.10 -10.78
N ARG A 83 2.93 -4.07 -10.42
CA ARG A 83 3.99 -3.47 -11.27
C ARG A 83 4.63 -4.49 -12.18
N GLY A 84 4.89 -5.68 -11.65
CA GLY A 84 5.48 -6.77 -12.44
C GLY A 84 4.55 -7.29 -13.54
N VAL A 85 3.24 -7.38 -13.30
CA VAL A 85 2.29 -7.97 -14.25
C VAL A 85 1.31 -6.94 -14.80
N VAL A 86 0.40 -6.41 -13.95
CA VAL A 86 -0.74 -5.59 -14.40
C VAL A 86 -0.28 -4.34 -15.14
N PHE A 87 0.59 -3.54 -14.53
CA PHE A 87 1.12 -2.32 -15.14
C PHE A 87 1.79 -2.60 -16.47
N ARG A 88 2.67 -3.59 -16.53
CA ARG A 88 3.38 -3.95 -17.78
C ARG A 88 2.46 -4.42 -18.88
N MET A 89 1.41 -5.17 -18.54
CA MET A 89 0.41 -5.60 -19.52
C MET A 89 -0.26 -4.40 -20.18
N PHE A 90 -0.73 -3.42 -19.38
CA PHE A 90 -1.34 -2.20 -19.93
C PHE A 90 -0.33 -1.32 -20.66
N TYR A 91 0.89 -1.23 -20.12
CA TYR A 91 1.96 -0.45 -20.74
C TYR A 91 2.31 -0.93 -22.14
N THR A 92 2.35 -2.25 -22.34
CA THR A 92 2.69 -2.84 -23.65
C THR A 92 1.50 -2.96 -24.59
N ALA A 93 0.28 -3.14 -24.05
CA ALA A 93 -0.90 -3.40 -24.87
C ALA A 93 -1.65 -2.13 -25.29
N ILE A 94 -1.59 -1.03 -24.51
CA ILE A 94 -2.40 0.17 -24.74
C ILE A 94 -1.51 1.42 -24.79
N SER A 95 -1.13 1.97 -23.63
CA SER A 95 -0.25 3.14 -23.55
C SER A 95 0.32 3.34 -22.13
N PRO A 96 1.44 4.11 -21.97
CA PRO A 96 2.01 4.41 -20.66
C PRO A 96 1.02 5.13 -19.71
N ILE A 97 0.29 6.11 -20.21
CA ILE A 97 -0.67 6.90 -19.42
C ILE A 97 -1.79 6.02 -18.90
N VAL A 98 -2.38 5.19 -19.77
CA VAL A 98 -3.43 4.23 -19.39
C VAL A 98 -2.90 3.24 -18.37
N ALA A 99 -1.67 2.75 -18.54
CA ALA A 99 -1.05 1.83 -17.58
C ALA A 99 -0.90 2.46 -16.19
N ILE A 100 -0.42 3.72 -16.11
CA ILE A 100 -0.25 4.44 -14.85
C ILE A 100 -1.61 4.62 -14.15
N ILE A 101 -2.59 5.16 -14.85
CA ILE A 101 -3.89 5.49 -14.26
C ILE A 101 -4.65 4.22 -13.89
N PHE A 102 -4.76 3.28 -14.82
CA PHE A 102 -5.59 2.09 -14.62
C PHE A 102 -5.02 1.15 -13.56
N SER A 103 -3.70 0.92 -13.54
CA SER A 103 -3.09 0.10 -12.49
C SER A 103 -3.20 0.75 -11.10
N ALA A 104 -3.11 2.09 -11.00
CA ALA A 104 -3.30 2.82 -9.76
C ALA A 104 -4.76 2.78 -9.28
N LEU A 105 -5.73 2.92 -10.18
CA LEU A 105 -7.16 2.76 -9.86
C LEU A 105 -7.48 1.35 -9.36
N LEU A 106 -6.96 0.34 -10.04
CA LEU A 106 -7.16 -1.05 -9.66
C LEU A 106 -6.49 -1.35 -8.30
N PHE A 107 -5.28 -0.84 -8.08
CA PHE A 107 -4.57 -0.94 -6.80
C PHE A 107 -5.41 -0.34 -5.67
N ALA A 108 -5.90 0.89 -5.82
CA ALA A 108 -6.74 1.55 -4.83
C ALA A 108 -8.05 0.79 -4.57
N ALA A 109 -8.76 0.40 -5.61
CA ALA A 109 -10.04 -0.31 -5.50
C ALA A 109 -9.90 -1.66 -4.76
N LEU A 110 -8.84 -2.41 -5.05
CA LEU A 110 -8.63 -3.72 -4.43
C LEU A 110 -8.26 -3.65 -2.93
N HIS A 111 -7.94 -2.48 -2.40
CA HIS A 111 -7.71 -2.27 -0.96
C HIS A 111 -9.01 -2.20 -0.13
N PHE A 112 -10.17 -2.07 -0.77
CA PHE A 112 -11.48 -2.04 -0.11
C PHE A 112 -12.13 -3.42 0.04
N LYS A 113 -11.40 -4.48 -0.28
CA LYS A 113 -11.89 -5.85 -0.11
C LYS A 113 -11.97 -6.20 1.38
N LYS A 114 -13.17 -6.52 1.84
CA LYS A 114 -13.39 -7.13 3.16
C LYS A 114 -14.16 -8.43 2.98
N ILE A 115 -13.78 -9.46 3.70
CA ILE A 115 -14.61 -10.66 3.84
C ILE A 115 -15.66 -10.29 4.88
N PRO A 116 -16.97 -10.25 4.53
CA PRO A 116 -18.01 -10.01 5.53
C PRO A 116 -17.95 -11.09 6.60
N GLY A 117 -17.87 -10.71 7.87
CA GLY A 117 -17.81 -11.64 8.99
C GLY A 117 -19.04 -12.54 9.16
N SER A 118 -20.14 -12.22 8.42
CA SER A 118 -21.38 -12.99 8.38
C SER A 118 -21.44 -14.05 7.28
N ILE A 119 -20.38 -14.21 6.48
CA ILE A 119 -20.29 -15.37 5.58
C ILE A 119 -20.03 -16.58 6.48
N GLY A 120 -21.10 -17.27 6.89
CA GLY A 120 -21.01 -18.59 7.46
C GLY A 120 -20.34 -19.50 6.44
N ILE A 121 -19.03 -19.68 6.58
CA ILE A 121 -18.35 -20.77 5.90
C ILE A 121 -18.76 -22.00 6.72
N ASP A 122 -19.85 -22.66 6.31
CA ASP A 122 -20.13 -23.99 6.81
C ASP A 122 -18.88 -24.84 6.61
N ASP A 123 -18.62 -25.77 7.52
CA ASP A 123 -17.42 -26.62 7.55
C ASP A 123 -17.21 -27.44 6.26
N THR A 124 -18.14 -27.34 5.29
CA THR A 124 -18.07 -27.99 3.99
C THR A 124 -17.61 -27.00 2.91
N VAL A 125 -16.32 -26.94 2.64
CA VAL A 125 -15.77 -26.20 1.51
C VAL A 125 -16.14 -26.93 0.21
N SER A 126 -16.96 -26.31 -0.64
CA SER A 126 -17.33 -26.79 -1.99
C SER A 126 -16.60 -25.99 -3.05
N LEU A 127 -16.55 -26.51 -4.30
CA LEU A 127 -16.03 -25.78 -5.46
C LEU A 127 -16.74 -24.42 -5.69
N GLY A 128 -17.99 -24.30 -5.27
CA GLY A 128 -18.76 -23.05 -5.34
C GLY A 128 -18.41 -22.03 -4.25
N SER A 129 -17.83 -22.45 -3.13
CA SER A 129 -17.52 -21.58 -2.00
C SER A 129 -16.56 -20.46 -2.38
N GLY A 130 -15.57 -20.74 -3.25
CA GLY A 130 -14.63 -19.75 -3.75
C GLY A 130 -15.30 -18.65 -4.59
N PHE A 131 -16.25 -19.01 -5.45
CA PHE A 131 -17.03 -18.04 -6.24
C PHE A 131 -17.95 -17.20 -5.35
N TYR A 132 -18.60 -17.82 -4.36
CA TYR A 132 -19.46 -17.15 -3.40
C TYR A 132 -18.67 -16.11 -2.58
N VAL A 133 -17.54 -16.50 -1.99
CA VAL A 133 -16.66 -15.59 -1.26
C VAL A 133 -16.11 -14.50 -2.18
N GLY A 134 -15.68 -14.85 -3.40
CA GLY A 134 -15.20 -13.89 -4.40
C GLY A 134 -16.25 -12.83 -4.76
N PHE A 135 -17.52 -13.22 -4.94
CA PHE A 135 -18.61 -12.30 -5.19
C PHE A 135 -18.83 -11.31 -4.04
N TRP A 136 -18.89 -11.80 -2.80
CA TRP A 136 -19.05 -10.95 -1.62
C TRP A 136 -17.85 -10.03 -1.38
N VAL A 137 -16.64 -10.50 -1.65
CA VAL A 137 -15.42 -9.67 -1.58
C VAL A 137 -15.46 -8.55 -2.62
N LEU A 138 -15.93 -8.81 -3.84
CA LEU A 138 -16.10 -7.77 -4.86
C LEU A 138 -17.20 -6.77 -4.45
N LEU A 139 -18.32 -7.26 -3.92
CA LEU A 139 -19.40 -6.39 -3.46
C LEU A 139 -18.97 -5.51 -2.28
N SER A 140 -18.08 -6.00 -1.41
CA SER A 140 -17.56 -5.26 -0.26
C SER A 140 -16.78 -3.99 -0.65
N VAL A 141 -16.24 -3.92 -1.85
CA VAL A 141 -15.58 -2.70 -2.38
C VAL A 141 -16.56 -1.51 -2.36
N PHE A 142 -17.82 -1.74 -2.69
CA PHE A 142 -18.82 -0.68 -2.72
C PHE A 142 -19.38 -0.34 -1.33
N THR A 143 -19.41 -1.28 -0.41
CA THR A 143 -19.96 -1.08 0.95
C THR A 143 -18.98 -0.50 1.93
N THR A 144 -17.67 -0.63 1.67
CA THR A 144 -16.59 -0.14 2.54
C THR A 144 -15.80 1.01 1.94
N PHE A 145 -16.35 1.63 0.88
CA PHE A 145 -15.68 2.70 0.15
C PHE A 145 -15.53 3.98 0.98
N GLU A 146 -14.30 4.45 1.11
CA GLU A 146 -13.91 5.69 1.79
C GLU A 146 -13.13 6.55 0.79
N ILE A 147 -13.69 7.68 0.37
CA ILE A 147 -13.18 8.49 -0.75
C ILE A 147 -11.74 8.97 -0.51
N PHE A 148 -11.42 9.47 0.69
CA PHE A 148 -10.06 9.98 0.96
C PHE A 148 -9.02 8.89 1.01
N LYS A 149 -9.36 7.74 1.56
CA LYS A 149 -8.51 6.56 1.54
C LYS A 149 -8.29 6.05 0.10
N PHE A 150 -9.33 6.08 -0.72
CA PHE A 150 -9.22 5.75 -2.14
C PHE A 150 -8.24 6.70 -2.85
N ILE A 151 -8.38 8.01 -2.65
CA ILE A 151 -7.49 9.02 -3.23
C ILE A 151 -6.04 8.81 -2.79
N ASN A 152 -5.80 8.56 -1.50
CA ASN A 152 -4.46 8.27 -0.99
C ASN A 152 -3.85 7.03 -1.62
N LEU A 153 -4.61 5.95 -1.69
CA LEU A 153 -4.16 4.70 -2.31
C LEU A 153 -3.94 4.86 -3.82
N PHE A 154 -4.73 5.69 -4.47
CA PHE A 154 -4.55 6.03 -5.88
C PHE A 154 -3.22 6.79 -6.10
N PHE A 155 -2.93 7.83 -5.29
CA PHE A 155 -1.65 8.53 -5.35
C PHE A 155 -0.47 7.61 -5.01
N ALA A 156 -0.60 6.75 -4.01
CA ALA A 156 0.40 5.73 -3.71
C ALA A 156 0.63 4.81 -4.92
N GLY A 157 -0.44 4.40 -5.60
CA GLY A 157 -0.37 3.63 -6.84
C GLY A 157 0.38 4.35 -7.96
N ILE A 158 0.09 5.64 -8.17
CA ILE A 158 0.78 6.48 -9.16
C ILE A 158 2.27 6.59 -8.82
N MET A 159 2.60 6.92 -7.57
CA MET A 159 3.97 7.08 -7.11
C MET A 159 4.81 5.80 -7.32
N LEU A 160 4.25 4.65 -6.99
CA LEU A 160 4.91 3.36 -7.21
C LEU A 160 5.07 3.03 -8.72
N ASN A 161 4.11 3.43 -9.56
CA ASN A 161 4.23 3.28 -11.01
C ASN A 161 5.37 4.13 -11.58
N PHE A 162 5.48 5.39 -11.15
CA PHE A 162 6.58 6.27 -11.57
C PHE A 162 7.93 5.79 -11.06
N LEU A 163 7.99 5.36 -9.79
CA LEU A 163 9.21 4.79 -9.22
C LEU A 163 9.67 3.55 -10.01
N PHE A 164 8.74 2.71 -10.42
CA PHE A 164 9.01 1.57 -11.27
C PHE A 164 9.51 1.97 -12.66
N LEU A 165 8.90 2.98 -13.30
CA LEU A 165 9.34 3.50 -14.60
C LEU A 165 10.75 4.06 -14.53
N LYS A 166 11.07 4.82 -13.47
CA LYS A 166 12.38 5.47 -13.29
C LYS A 166 13.47 4.46 -12.94
N SER A 167 13.19 3.52 -12.05
CA SER A 167 14.17 2.55 -11.57
C SER A 167 14.30 1.30 -12.46
N ARG A 168 13.29 0.99 -13.25
CA ARG A 168 13.16 -0.25 -14.01
C ARG A 168 13.28 -1.52 -13.15
N SER A 169 13.05 -1.39 -11.85
CA SER A 169 13.19 -2.45 -10.86
C SER A 169 12.03 -2.45 -9.87
N LEU A 170 11.60 -3.63 -9.42
CA LEU A 170 10.60 -3.78 -8.35
C LEU A 170 11.18 -3.49 -6.95
N LEU A 171 12.49 -3.63 -6.76
CA LEU A 171 13.11 -3.53 -5.44
C LEU A 171 12.86 -2.18 -4.74
N PRO A 172 13.02 -1.01 -5.38
CA PRO A 172 12.66 0.28 -4.80
C PRO A 172 11.17 0.38 -4.44
N CYS A 173 10.29 -0.13 -5.30
CA CYS A 173 8.85 -0.12 -5.06
C CYS A 173 8.48 -0.99 -3.86
N ILE A 174 9.07 -2.19 -3.76
CA ILE A 174 8.93 -3.08 -2.61
C ILE A 174 9.42 -2.39 -1.34
N GLY A 175 10.58 -1.71 -1.40
CA GLY A 175 11.11 -0.96 -0.25
C GLY A 175 10.13 0.11 0.23
N LEU A 176 9.72 1.01 -0.66
CA LEU A 176 8.80 2.10 -0.34
C LEU A 176 7.48 1.60 0.25
N HIS A 177 6.87 0.63 -0.42
CA HIS A 177 5.59 0.06 0.00
C HIS A 177 5.72 -0.69 1.34
N ALA A 178 6.77 -1.49 1.53
CA ALA A 178 7.05 -2.16 2.80
C ALA A 178 7.23 -1.16 3.95
N GLY A 179 7.88 -0.03 3.70
CA GLY A 179 8.01 1.07 4.67
C GLY A 179 6.66 1.62 5.12
N TRP A 180 5.75 1.86 4.18
CA TRP A 180 4.38 2.31 4.50
C TRP A 180 3.60 1.28 5.32
N VAL A 181 3.61 0.01 4.92
CA VAL A 181 2.87 -1.04 5.62
C VAL A 181 3.45 -1.27 7.02
N CYS A 182 4.79 -1.31 7.14
CA CYS A 182 5.48 -1.45 8.43
C CYS A 182 5.12 -0.30 9.37
N PHE A 183 5.25 0.96 8.92
CA PHE A 183 4.90 2.12 9.72
C PHE A 183 3.44 2.06 10.20
N ARG A 184 2.51 1.81 9.29
CA ARG A 184 1.08 1.72 9.62
C ARG A 184 0.77 0.63 10.64
N ALA A 185 1.42 -0.53 10.53
CA ALA A 185 1.24 -1.63 11.48
C ALA A 185 1.68 -1.26 12.89
N VAL A 186 2.81 -0.55 13.01
CA VAL A 186 3.34 -0.05 14.28
C VAL A 186 2.46 1.09 14.82
N TYR A 187 2.14 2.07 13.99
CA TYR A 187 1.33 3.25 14.35
C TYR A 187 -0.01 2.86 14.99
N ARG A 188 -0.78 1.96 14.36
CA ARG A 188 -2.06 1.45 14.87
C ARG A 188 -1.98 0.80 16.27
N LYS A 189 -0.81 0.38 16.69
CA LYS A 189 -0.60 -0.21 18.01
C LYS A 189 -0.20 0.80 19.06
N ILE A 190 0.52 1.85 18.65
CA ILE A 190 1.11 2.83 19.59
C ILE A 190 0.23 4.06 19.77
N VAL A 191 -0.61 4.41 18.80
CA VAL A 191 -1.40 5.64 18.83
C VAL A 191 -2.86 5.32 19.19
N GLU A 192 -3.41 6.11 20.12
CA GLU A 192 -4.85 6.17 20.40
C GLU A 192 -5.45 7.35 19.63
N THR A 193 -6.51 7.07 18.89
CA THR A 193 -7.23 8.11 18.16
C THR A 193 -7.99 9.02 19.14
N ASN A 194 -7.91 10.31 18.90
CA ASN A 194 -8.79 11.26 19.56
C ASN A 194 -10.12 11.28 18.81
N ASN A 195 -11.20 10.80 19.45
CA ASN A 195 -12.53 10.74 18.85
C ASN A 195 -13.13 12.12 18.51
N ASP A 196 -12.58 13.21 19.06
CA ASP A 196 -13.05 14.59 18.83
C ASP A 196 -12.43 15.21 17.57
N ALA A 197 -11.42 14.57 16.98
CA ALA A 197 -10.75 15.07 15.78
C ALA A 197 -11.58 14.82 14.52
N PRO A 198 -11.67 15.79 13.59
CA PRO A 198 -12.36 15.58 12.32
C PRO A 198 -11.61 14.58 11.45
N VAL A 199 -12.08 13.33 11.48
CA VAL A 199 -11.49 12.17 10.79
C VAL A 199 -11.27 12.44 9.29
N PHE A 200 -12.17 13.20 8.65
CA PHE A 200 -12.04 13.49 7.22
C PHE A 200 -10.83 14.36 6.87
N ILE A 201 -10.36 15.21 7.81
CA ILE A 201 -9.16 16.05 7.59
C ILE A 201 -7.90 15.25 7.90
N TRP A 202 -7.86 14.66 9.08
CA TRP A 202 -6.64 14.09 9.65
C TRP A 202 -6.49 12.60 9.42
N GLY A 203 -7.59 11.91 9.12
CA GLY A 203 -7.64 10.46 9.05
C GLY A 203 -7.95 9.83 10.41
N SER A 204 -8.15 8.52 10.35
CA SER A 204 -8.38 7.66 11.51
C SER A 204 -7.09 6.99 11.98
N GLU A 205 -7.23 5.87 12.67
CA GLU A 205 -6.13 4.99 13.10
C GLU A 205 -5.22 4.50 11.95
N THR A 206 -5.58 4.77 10.69
CA THR A 206 -4.83 4.23 9.55
C THR A 206 -3.79 5.18 8.96
N VAL A 207 -3.72 6.43 9.43
CA VAL A 207 -2.80 7.48 8.95
C VAL A 207 -3.07 7.95 7.51
N ILE A 208 -3.78 7.13 6.69
CA ILE A 208 -3.90 7.31 5.23
C ILE A 208 -5.33 7.62 4.75
N ASP A 209 -6.29 7.87 5.64
CA ASP A 209 -7.72 8.02 5.29
C ASP A 209 -8.26 9.45 5.43
N GLY A 210 -7.37 10.45 5.52
CA GLY A 210 -7.73 11.87 5.57
C GLY A 210 -7.27 12.67 4.35
N ILE A 211 -7.75 13.92 4.24
CA ILE A 211 -7.32 14.87 3.20
C ILE A 211 -5.84 15.23 3.36
N PHE A 212 -5.38 15.44 4.59
CA PHE A 212 -4.00 15.84 4.85
C PHE A 212 -2.97 14.82 4.36
N PRO A 213 -3.10 13.51 4.64
CA PRO A 213 -2.27 12.48 4.00
C PRO A 213 -2.31 12.52 2.47
N ALA A 214 -3.49 12.77 1.86
CA ALA A 214 -3.62 12.87 0.42
C ALA A 214 -2.81 14.03 -0.16
N PHE A 215 -2.82 15.17 0.51
CA PHE A 215 -2.05 16.34 0.12
C PHE A 215 -0.54 16.08 0.18
N ILE A 216 -0.06 15.46 1.26
CA ILE A 216 1.36 15.07 1.38
C ILE A 216 1.77 14.08 0.28
N MET A 217 0.95 13.05 0.03
CA MET A 217 1.21 12.09 -1.06
C MET A 217 1.24 12.78 -2.43
N GLY A 218 0.32 13.72 -2.68
CA GLY A 218 0.28 14.51 -3.92
C GLY A 218 1.54 15.33 -4.14
N ILE A 219 2.04 16.03 -3.12
CA ILE A 219 3.30 16.80 -3.20
C ILE A 219 4.49 15.88 -3.51
N PHE A 220 4.56 14.71 -2.89
CA PHE A 220 5.64 13.76 -3.16
C PHE A 220 5.60 13.23 -4.60
N VAL A 221 4.43 13.05 -5.18
CA VAL A 221 4.29 12.66 -6.59
C VAL A 221 4.81 13.78 -7.49
N ASP A 222 4.44 15.04 -7.23
CA ASP A 222 4.84 16.18 -8.01
C ASP A 222 6.36 16.43 -7.94
N SER A 223 6.92 16.51 -6.73
CA SER A 223 8.32 16.89 -6.51
C SER A 223 9.38 15.87 -6.98
N ASN A 224 9.01 14.59 -7.10
CA ASN A 224 9.99 13.54 -7.44
C ASN A 224 9.91 13.06 -8.89
N PHE A 225 8.96 13.55 -9.68
CA PHE A 225 8.68 13.03 -11.01
C PHE A 225 8.57 14.10 -12.09
N ASP A 226 9.22 15.26 -11.88
CA ASP A 226 9.44 16.24 -12.93
C ASP A 226 10.21 15.59 -14.10
N TYR A 227 9.62 15.61 -15.30
CA TYR A 227 10.15 15.07 -16.55
C TYR A 227 11.06 16.06 -17.23
#